data_acf7864d05d37fad1f6e3f276eacbe1a
#
_entry.id   acf7864d05d37fad1f6e3f276eacbe1a
#
_cell.length_a   1.000
_cell.length_b   1.000
_cell.length_c   1.000
_cell.angle_alpha   90.00
_cell.angle_beta   90.00
_cell.angle_gamma   90.00
#
_symmetry.space_group_name_H-M   'P 1'
#
loop_
_entity.id
_entity.type
_entity.pdbx_description
1 polymer ?
#
loop_
_entity_poly.entity_id
_entity_poly.type
_entity_poly.pdbx_seq_one_letter_code
_entity_poly.pdbx_strand_id
1 'polypeptide(L)'
;MSNASPALHSSSWSSSTAGLLTRDHHLTVPLDRSGQGDLAPDGTGSITVYAREISAVGIDPLSRPPLVFLQGGPGCEAPRPSADAGLGWIGAILEHHRLILIDQRGTGASSPVDRPDIAGAPAATARLLTHLRADEIVEDCEDLRRALGLERWSLLGQSFGGFCVTRYLSEHAQSLESVYITGGLPAIGHSIDEVYTLSYEAMRAKSEEYYSRFPQDRDRMARLTEKAGRGELTTVGGDIVGPERLRSLGALLGRAGGADMIHYLLERDPTSWAFRYDLGQCLPFGGRFPLYAVIHESCWADAGTTDWAAQRVRPTIFDEDPTLLTGEHVRREFFAEDAGLRSWLEVTDILAAHEWPALYEPARLRSTTTPGAAAVYARDVFVPMTTSLETAALIPGLRTWITSEYEHDGSRASGGRVFNRLRDLATGAIAR
;
A
#
# COMPACT_ATOMS: atom_id res chain seq x y z
N MET A 1 4.61 -31.54 13.01
CA MET A 1 3.18 -31.20 13.07
C MET A 1 2.62 -31.33 11.67
N SER A 2 1.46 -31.95 11.49
CA SER A 2 0.85 -32.15 10.16
C SER A 2 0.51 -30.78 9.58
N ASN A 3 1.19 -30.36 8.49
CA ASN A 3 0.73 -29.24 7.69
C ASN A 3 -0.66 -29.58 7.15
N ALA A 4 -1.70 -29.06 7.79
CA ALA A 4 -3.05 -29.15 7.25
C ALA A 4 -3.02 -28.51 5.86
N SER A 5 -3.46 -29.24 4.84
CA SER A 5 -3.61 -28.67 3.50
C SER A 5 -4.56 -27.47 3.57
N PRO A 6 -4.28 -26.37 2.83
CA PRO A 6 -5.16 -25.22 2.81
C PRO A 6 -6.61 -25.61 2.54
N ALA A 7 -7.52 -25.23 3.43
CA ALA A 7 -8.95 -25.53 3.30
C ALA A 7 -9.68 -24.31 2.74
N LEU A 8 -10.27 -24.46 1.54
CA LEU A 8 -11.05 -23.40 0.88
C LEU A 8 -12.53 -23.60 1.09
N HIS A 9 -13.22 -22.58 1.60
CA HIS A 9 -14.66 -22.46 1.56
C HIS A 9 -15.07 -21.32 0.63
N SER A 10 -15.91 -21.62 -0.35
CA SER A 10 -16.41 -20.63 -1.33
C SER A 10 -17.93 -20.54 -1.25
N SER A 11 -18.47 -19.33 -1.23
CA SER A 11 -19.91 -19.11 -1.38
C SER A 11 -20.38 -19.39 -2.82
N SER A 12 -21.69 -19.47 -3.00
CA SER A 12 -22.27 -19.42 -4.34
C SER A 12 -22.17 -18.01 -4.92
N TRP A 13 -22.17 -17.90 -6.25
CA TRP A 13 -22.30 -16.63 -6.94
C TRP A 13 -23.63 -15.95 -6.58
N SER A 14 -23.59 -14.67 -6.27
CA SER A 14 -24.76 -13.86 -5.94
C SER A 14 -24.65 -12.46 -6.53
N SER A 15 -25.78 -11.82 -6.76
CA SER A 15 -25.88 -10.44 -7.25
C SER A 15 -26.36 -9.54 -6.12
N SER A 16 -25.46 -9.23 -5.17
CA SER A 16 -25.77 -8.31 -4.06
C SER A 16 -25.51 -6.84 -4.40
N THR A 17 -24.70 -6.59 -5.43
CA THR A 17 -24.38 -5.25 -5.92
C THR A 17 -24.82 -5.14 -7.36
N ALA A 18 -25.57 -4.07 -7.71
CA ALA A 18 -26.10 -3.88 -9.06
C ALA A 18 -24.98 -3.96 -10.12
N GLY A 19 -25.25 -4.73 -11.19
CA GLY A 19 -24.30 -4.93 -12.29
C GLY A 19 -23.15 -5.90 -12.01
N LEU A 20 -23.05 -6.47 -10.81
CA LEU A 20 -21.97 -7.38 -10.42
C LEU A 20 -22.51 -8.72 -9.92
N LEU A 21 -21.78 -9.77 -10.27
CA LEU A 21 -21.82 -11.07 -9.61
C LEU A 21 -20.62 -11.16 -8.66
N THR A 22 -20.86 -11.61 -7.43
CA THR A 22 -19.81 -11.75 -6.41
C THR A 22 -19.81 -13.16 -5.84
N ARG A 23 -18.64 -13.66 -5.49
CA ARG A 23 -18.41 -14.89 -4.77
C ARG A 23 -17.31 -14.65 -3.74
N ASP A 24 -17.54 -15.09 -2.51
CA ASP A 24 -16.57 -14.94 -1.42
C ASP A 24 -15.83 -16.24 -1.16
N HIS A 25 -14.55 -16.12 -0.86
CA HIS A 25 -13.64 -17.19 -0.55
C HIS A 25 -13.03 -16.99 0.82
N HIS A 26 -12.99 -18.03 1.63
CA HIS A 26 -12.28 -18.08 2.90
C HIS A 26 -11.30 -19.23 2.83
N LEU A 27 -10.03 -18.94 2.89
CA LEU A 27 -8.94 -19.90 2.80
C LEU A 27 -8.21 -19.96 4.15
N THR A 28 -8.12 -21.16 4.73
CA THR A 28 -7.28 -21.37 5.92
C THR A 28 -5.85 -21.62 5.47
N VAL A 29 -4.89 -20.81 5.97
CA VAL A 29 -3.46 -20.90 5.64
C VAL A 29 -2.61 -20.89 6.92
N PRO A 30 -1.37 -21.41 6.89
CA PRO A 30 -0.46 -21.26 8.02
C PRO A 30 -0.17 -19.76 8.29
N LEU A 31 -0.09 -19.39 9.57
CA LEU A 31 0.46 -18.07 9.93
C LEU A 31 1.95 -18.04 9.61
N ASP A 32 2.68 -19.02 10.10
CA ASP A 32 4.12 -19.16 9.98
C ASP A 32 4.48 -20.32 9.06
N ARG A 33 5.12 -20.03 7.93
CA ARG A 33 5.66 -21.02 6.99
C ARG A 33 7.14 -21.30 7.19
N SER A 34 7.81 -20.56 8.10
CA SER A 34 9.23 -20.77 8.43
C SER A 34 9.48 -22.02 9.25
N GLY A 35 8.43 -22.54 9.91
CA GLY A 35 8.52 -23.68 10.81
C GLY A 35 8.99 -23.34 12.23
N GLN A 36 9.08 -22.06 12.59
CA GLN A 36 9.41 -21.63 13.97
C GLN A 36 8.25 -21.89 14.94
N GLY A 37 7.05 -22.14 14.42
CA GLY A 37 5.89 -22.54 15.22
C GLY A 37 5.16 -21.37 15.87
N ASP A 38 5.22 -20.21 15.26
CA ASP A 38 4.47 -19.04 15.71
C ASP A 38 2.95 -19.28 15.58
N LEU A 39 2.20 -18.79 16.54
CA LEU A 39 0.77 -19.02 16.63
C LEU A 39 -0.03 -17.75 16.35
N ALA A 40 -1.18 -17.93 15.72
CA ALA A 40 -2.19 -16.90 15.57
C ALA A 40 -2.79 -16.50 16.96
N PRO A 41 -3.50 -15.36 17.06
CA PRO A 41 -4.06 -14.87 18.32
C PRO A 41 -5.01 -15.85 19.03
N ASP A 42 -5.63 -16.74 18.29
CA ASP A 42 -6.50 -17.79 18.83
C ASP A 42 -5.75 -19.05 19.34
N GLY A 43 -4.42 -19.02 19.30
CA GLY A 43 -3.56 -20.13 19.70
C GLY A 43 -3.44 -21.23 18.66
N THR A 44 -3.97 -21.06 17.47
CA THR A 44 -3.78 -21.97 16.32
C THR A 44 -2.54 -21.59 15.51
N GLY A 45 -2.03 -22.52 14.69
CA GLY A 45 -0.95 -22.21 13.74
C GLY A 45 -1.44 -21.65 12.40
N SER A 46 -2.72 -21.24 12.29
CA SER A 46 -3.34 -20.85 11.03
C SER A 46 -4.19 -19.59 11.15
N ILE A 47 -4.34 -18.91 10.02
CA ILE A 47 -5.19 -17.73 9.84
C ILE A 47 -6.15 -17.96 8.67
N THR A 48 -7.21 -17.16 8.61
CA THR A 48 -8.10 -17.09 7.45
C THR A 48 -7.65 -15.97 6.52
N VAL A 49 -7.52 -16.26 5.24
CA VAL A 49 -7.38 -15.29 4.16
C VAL A 49 -8.70 -15.21 3.39
N TYR A 50 -9.20 -14.01 3.24
CA TYR A 50 -10.45 -13.70 2.53
C TYR A 50 -10.16 -13.13 1.14
N ALA A 51 -10.92 -13.57 0.16
CA ALA A 51 -10.94 -12.97 -1.17
C ALA A 51 -12.35 -12.86 -1.71
N ARG A 52 -12.66 -11.77 -2.40
CA ARG A 52 -13.90 -11.58 -3.15
C ARG A 52 -13.64 -11.67 -4.64
N GLU A 53 -14.25 -12.62 -5.29
CA GLU A 53 -14.25 -12.75 -6.73
C GLU A 53 -15.45 -12.02 -7.33
N ILE A 54 -15.21 -11.28 -8.41
CA ILE A 54 -16.20 -10.39 -9.05
C ILE A 54 -16.22 -10.65 -10.55
N SER A 55 -17.42 -10.71 -11.09
CA SER A 55 -17.67 -10.80 -12.52
C SER A 55 -18.81 -9.85 -12.92
N ALA A 56 -18.88 -9.47 -14.20
CA ALA A 56 -19.99 -8.71 -14.74
C ALA A 56 -21.26 -9.59 -14.83
N VAL A 57 -22.42 -8.98 -14.61
CA VAL A 57 -23.72 -9.65 -14.83
C VAL A 57 -23.92 -9.92 -16.33
N GLY A 58 -24.61 -11.01 -16.64
CA GLY A 58 -24.99 -11.36 -18.02
C GLY A 58 -23.95 -12.16 -18.79
N ILE A 59 -22.84 -12.53 -18.16
CA ILE A 59 -21.85 -13.48 -18.71
C ILE A 59 -21.64 -14.63 -17.73
N ASP A 60 -21.15 -15.78 -18.24
CA ASP A 60 -20.65 -16.83 -17.35
C ASP A 60 -19.47 -16.28 -16.55
N PRO A 61 -19.56 -16.26 -15.19
CA PRO A 61 -18.49 -15.71 -14.35
C PRO A 61 -17.11 -16.33 -14.58
N LEU A 62 -17.07 -17.60 -15.02
CA LEU A 62 -15.82 -18.34 -15.22
C LEU A 62 -15.29 -18.23 -16.67
N SER A 63 -16.02 -17.59 -17.58
CA SER A 63 -15.62 -17.47 -18.99
C SER A 63 -14.41 -16.56 -19.21
N ARG A 64 -14.11 -15.64 -18.26
CA ARG A 64 -12.97 -14.73 -18.33
C ARG A 64 -11.81 -15.20 -17.45
N PRO A 65 -10.55 -14.98 -17.89
CA PRO A 65 -9.38 -15.35 -17.09
C PRO A 65 -9.34 -14.59 -15.76
N PRO A 66 -8.79 -15.18 -14.69
CA PRO A 66 -8.69 -14.53 -13.39
C PRO A 66 -7.58 -13.47 -13.36
N LEU A 67 -7.87 -12.35 -12.70
CA LEU A 67 -6.89 -11.34 -12.34
C LEU A 67 -7.02 -11.06 -10.84
N VAL A 68 -5.91 -11.14 -10.10
CA VAL A 68 -5.87 -10.79 -8.68
C VAL A 68 -5.39 -9.35 -8.55
N PHE A 69 -6.11 -8.55 -7.75
CA PHE A 69 -5.67 -7.23 -7.34
C PHE A 69 -5.00 -7.28 -5.98
N LEU A 70 -3.76 -6.80 -5.94
CA LEU A 70 -2.97 -6.63 -4.72
C LEU A 70 -2.98 -5.16 -4.32
N GLN A 71 -3.59 -4.90 -3.17
CA GLN A 71 -3.80 -3.56 -2.62
C GLN A 71 -2.48 -2.96 -2.14
N GLY A 72 -2.35 -1.64 -2.28
CA GLY A 72 -1.30 -0.84 -1.65
C GLY A 72 -1.50 -0.65 -0.15
N GLY A 73 -0.65 0.12 0.43
CA GLY A 73 -0.52 0.38 1.86
C GLY A 73 0.95 0.27 2.22
N PRO A 74 1.35 -0.69 3.06
CA PRO A 74 0.74 -1.95 3.53
C PRO A 74 -0.41 -1.80 4.54
N GLY A 75 -0.98 -2.91 4.97
CA GLY A 75 -1.94 -2.92 6.10
C GLY A 75 -3.36 -2.44 5.76
N CYS A 76 -3.71 -2.39 4.47
CA CYS A 76 -5.04 -2.00 4.00
C CYS A 76 -5.75 -3.17 3.30
N GLU A 77 -7.05 -3.32 3.55
CA GLU A 77 -7.87 -4.29 2.81
C GLU A 77 -8.11 -3.88 1.35
N ALA A 78 -8.48 -4.84 0.52
CA ALA A 78 -8.90 -4.59 -0.86
C ALA A 78 -10.19 -3.74 -0.93
N PRO A 79 -10.38 -2.93 -1.97
CA PRO A 79 -11.57 -2.10 -2.10
C PRO A 79 -12.83 -2.94 -2.28
N ARG A 80 -13.96 -2.39 -1.83
CA ARG A 80 -15.29 -2.96 -2.09
C ARG A 80 -15.97 -2.12 -3.16
N PRO A 81 -16.24 -2.69 -4.35
CA PRO A 81 -16.84 -1.93 -5.44
C PRO A 81 -18.27 -1.55 -5.13
N SER A 82 -18.68 -0.37 -5.60
CA SER A 82 -20.04 0.12 -5.57
C SER A 82 -20.45 0.52 -6.99
N ALA A 83 -21.56 -0.02 -7.48
CA ALA A 83 -22.07 0.32 -8.81
C ALA A 83 -22.55 1.77 -8.87
N ASP A 84 -23.10 2.30 -7.79
CA ASP A 84 -23.62 3.68 -7.73
C ASP A 84 -22.51 4.73 -7.85
N ALA A 85 -21.31 4.40 -7.36
CA ALA A 85 -20.13 5.27 -7.51
C ALA A 85 -19.44 5.12 -8.89
N GLY A 86 -19.95 4.22 -9.74
CA GLY A 86 -19.27 3.78 -10.96
C GLY A 86 -18.12 2.80 -10.67
N LEU A 87 -17.84 1.92 -11.61
CA LEU A 87 -16.83 0.88 -11.42
C LEU A 87 -15.41 1.36 -11.75
N GLY A 88 -15.25 2.48 -12.47
CA GLY A 88 -13.96 3.06 -12.81
C GLY A 88 -12.95 2.03 -13.34
N TRP A 89 -11.81 1.92 -12.70
CA TRP A 89 -10.76 0.97 -13.08
C TRP A 89 -11.18 -0.51 -12.93
N ILE A 90 -12.07 -0.83 -11.99
CA ILE A 90 -12.62 -2.18 -11.83
C ILE A 90 -13.45 -2.55 -13.07
N GLY A 91 -14.26 -1.62 -13.58
CA GLY A 91 -15.04 -1.83 -14.82
C GLY A 91 -14.14 -2.16 -16.00
N ALA A 92 -13.03 -1.43 -16.17
CA ALA A 92 -12.06 -1.69 -17.22
C ALA A 92 -11.42 -3.10 -17.10
N ILE A 93 -11.15 -3.56 -15.89
CA ILE A 93 -10.67 -4.93 -15.67
C ILE A 93 -11.75 -5.95 -16.04
N LEU A 94 -12.99 -5.72 -15.62
CA LEU A 94 -14.10 -6.64 -15.85
C LEU A 94 -14.47 -6.78 -17.34
N GLU A 95 -14.02 -5.91 -18.22
CA GLU A 95 -14.15 -6.10 -19.68
C GLU A 95 -13.34 -7.29 -20.19
N HIS A 96 -12.27 -7.69 -19.49
CA HIS A 96 -11.31 -8.67 -19.95
C HIS A 96 -11.09 -9.83 -18.98
N HIS A 97 -11.33 -9.62 -17.70
CA HIS A 97 -11.03 -10.55 -16.62
C HIS A 97 -12.23 -10.70 -15.67
N ARG A 98 -12.27 -11.80 -14.92
CA ARG A 98 -12.91 -11.80 -13.61
C ARG A 98 -11.88 -11.33 -12.58
N LEU A 99 -12.32 -10.55 -11.59
CA LEU A 99 -11.43 -9.88 -10.66
C LEU A 99 -11.50 -10.53 -9.27
N ILE A 100 -10.35 -10.88 -8.71
CA ILE A 100 -10.22 -11.37 -7.35
C ILE A 100 -9.60 -10.26 -6.50
N LEU A 101 -10.35 -9.78 -5.53
CA LEU A 101 -9.94 -8.77 -4.54
C LEU A 101 -9.59 -9.52 -3.26
N ILE A 102 -8.29 -9.68 -3.00
CA ILE A 102 -7.80 -10.34 -1.79
C ILE A 102 -7.57 -9.31 -0.68
N ASP A 103 -8.13 -9.56 0.49
CA ASP A 103 -7.67 -8.88 1.69
C ASP A 103 -6.36 -9.55 2.11
N GLN A 104 -5.28 -8.79 2.12
CA GLN A 104 -3.98 -9.32 2.54
C GLN A 104 -4.06 -9.74 4.01
N ARG A 105 -3.26 -10.76 4.39
CA ARG A 105 -3.25 -11.28 5.77
C ARG A 105 -3.13 -10.15 6.79
N GLY A 106 -3.89 -10.22 7.87
CA GLY A 106 -3.98 -9.20 8.92
C GLY A 106 -4.88 -8.02 8.59
N THR A 107 -5.55 -7.99 7.42
CA THR A 107 -6.40 -6.86 7.00
C THR A 107 -7.84 -7.30 6.69
N GLY A 108 -8.77 -6.36 6.76
CA GLY A 108 -10.16 -6.56 6.35
C GLY A 108 -10.82 -7.79 6.98
N ALA A 109 -11.19 -8.79 6.17
CA ALA A 109 -11.76 -10.05 6.62
C ALA A 109 -10.70 -11.19 6.70
N SER A 110 -9.42 -10.88 6.53
CA SER A 110 -8.30 -11.82 6.57
C SER A 110 -7.62 -11.83 7.94
N SER A 111 -8.28 -12.40 8.95
CA SER A 111 -7.79 -12.43 10.35
C SER A 111 -7.21 -11.10 10.79
N PRO A 112 -8.02 -10.03 10.88
CA PRO A 112 -7.53 -8.66 11.04
C PRO A 112 -6.73 -8.48 12.33
N VAL A 113 -5.62 -7.73 12.23
CA VAL A 113 -4.78 -7.32 13.36
C VAL A 113 -5.05 -5.83 13.60
N ASP A 114 -5.97 -5.53 14.50
CA ASP A 114 -6.51 -4.19 14.73
C ASP A 114 -6.14 -3.58 16.09
N ARG A 115 -5.39 -4.32 16.92
CA ARG A 115 -4.95 -3.88 18.26
C ARG A 115 -3.58 -4.47 18.63
N PRO A 116 -2.78 -3.73 19.41
CA PRO A 116 -1.40 -4.09 19.70
C PRO A 116 -1.25 -5.25 20.70
N ASP A 117 -2.30 -5.58 21.43
CA ASP A 117 -2.33 -6.68 22.43
C ASP A 117 -2.98 -7.95 21.91
N ILE A 118 -3.22 -8.04 20.59
CA ILE A 118 -3.95 -9.16 19.97
C ILE A 118 -3.28 -10.53 20.24
N ALA A 119 -1.96 -10.54 20.34
CA ALA A 119 -1.19 -11.74 20.70
C ALA A 119 -0.76 -11.75 22.19
N GLY A 120 -1.39 -10.92 23.03
CA GLY A 120 -1.20 -10.87 24.48
C GLY A 120 -0.09 -9.96 24.97
N ALA A 121 0.98 -9.78 24.20
CA ALA A 121 2.10 -8.92 24.57
C ALA A 121 2.71 -8.23 23.33
N PRO A 122 3.31 -7.02 23.47
CA PRO A 122 3.92 -6.30 22.34
C PRO A 122 4.93 -7.13 21.54
N ALA A 123 5.81 -7.87 22.22
CA ALA A 123 6.78 -8.72 21.55
C ALA A 123 6.14 -9.87 20.76
N ALA A 124 5.06 -10.46 21.25
CA ALA A 124 4.32 -11.50 20.54
C ALA A 124 3.57 -10.91 19.34
N THR A 125 2.96 -9.72 19.49
CA THR A 125 2.32 -9.01 18.39
C THR A 125 3.34 -8.58 17.34
N ALA A 126 4.49 -8.04 17.72
CA ALA A 126 5.56 -7.72 16.77
C ALA A 126 6.00 -8.96 15.98
N ARG A 127 6.17 -10.11 16.64
CA ARG A 127 6.49 -11.37 15.98
C ARG A 127 5.39 -11.79 15.00
N LEU A 128 4.12 -11.70 15.37
CA LEU A 128 3.00 -11.95 14.45
C LEU A 128 3.08 -11.04 13.22
N LEU A 129 3.39 -9.76 13.41
CA LEU A 129 3.46 -8.80 12.33
C LEU A 129 4.62 -9.06 11.36
N THR A 130 5.68 -9.76 11.76
CA THR A 130 6.75 -10.17 10.84
C THR A 130 6.26 -11.12 9.75
N HIS A 131 5.13 -11.79 9.97
CA HIS A 131 4.47 -12.66 8.99
C HIS A 131 3.46 -11.92 8.07
N LEU A 132 3.37 -10.57 8.12
CA LEU A 132 2.44 -9.80 7.29
C LEU A 132 3.12 -9.09 6.11
N ARG A 133 4.28 -9.56 5.68
CA ARG A 133 5.05 -9.02 4.55
C ARG A 133 4.65 -9.62 3.20
N ALA A 134 5.26 -9.07 2.15
CA ALA A 134 5.02 -9.47 0.76
C ALA A 134 5.34 -10.96 0.49
N ASP A 135 6.32 -11.53 1.15
CA ASP A 135 6.69 -12.95 1.03
C ASP A 135 5.53 -13.87 1.41
N GLU A 136 4.96 -13.68 2.59
CA GLU A 136 3.86 -14.50 3.08
C GLU A 136 2.54 -14.21 2.34
N ILE A 137 2.30 -12.95 1.92
CA ILE A 137 1.15 -12.58 1.08
C ILE A 137 1.18 -13.30 -0.26
N VAL A 138 2.36 -13.47 -0.85
CA VAL A 138 2.54 -14.20 -2.11
C VAL A 138 2.23 -15.69 -1.94
N GLU A 139 2.67 -16.29 -0.84
CA GLU A 139 2.35 -17.69 -0.55
C GLU A 139 0.84 -17.91 -0.31
N ASP A 140 0.15 -16.96 0.33
CA ASP A 140 -1.31 -16.99 0.45
C ASP A 140 -2.00 -16.96 -0.91
N CYS A 141 -1.48 -16.13 -1.81
CA CYS A 141 -1.99 -16.08 -3.18
C CYS A 141 -1.79 -17.42 -3.90
N GLU A 142 -0.63 -18.06 -3.78
CA GLU A 142 -0.35 -19.37 -4.36
C GLU A 142 -1.25 -20.46 -3.78
N ASP A 143 -1.48 -20.44 -2.47
CA ASP A 143 -2.40 -21.37 -1.82
C ASP A 143 -3.84 -21.16 -2.33
N LEU A 144 -4.29 -19.91 -2.49
CA LEU A 144 -5.60 -19.61 -3.05
C LEU A 144 -5.70 -20.06 -4.52
N ARG A 145 -4.68 -19.78 -5.34
CA ARG A 145 -4.65 -20.20 -6.74
C ARG A 145 -4.81 -21.71 -6.89
N ARG A 146 -4.01 -22.48 -6.11
CA ARG A 146 -4.05 -23.93 -6.10
C ARG A 146 -5.40 -24.47 -5.61
N ALA A 147 -5.95 -23.89 -4.55
CA ALA A 147 -7.25 -24.27 -3.99
C ALA A 147 -8.42 -23.98 -4.95
N LEU A 148 -8.31 -22.94 -5.79
CA LEU A 148 -9.26 -22.64 -6.86
C LEU A 148 -9.06 -23.53 -8.12
N GLY A 149 -8.04 -24.39 -8.15
CA GLY A 149 -7.74 -25.26 -9.30
C GLY A 149 -7.22 -24.48 -10.52
N LEU A 150 -6.63 -23.32 -10.34
CA LEU A 150 -6.13 -22.48 -11.42
C LEU A 150 -4.67 -22.81 -11.73
N GLU A 151 -4.35 -23.02 -13.01
CA GLU A 151 -2.97 -23.21 -13.45
C GLU A 151 -2.19 -21.90 -13.39
N ARG A 152 -2.78 -20.84 -13.92
CA ARG A 152 -2.20 -19.49 -13.94
C ARG A 152 -3.27 -18.42 -13.69
N TRP A 153 -2.83 -17.26 -13.34
CA TRP A 153 -3.62 -16.04 -13.27
C TRP A 153 -2.80 -14.79 -13.59
N SER A 154 -3.47 -13.66 -13.78
CA SER A 154 -2.82 -12.36 -13.90
C SER A 154 -2.83 -11.63 -12.57
N LEU A 155 -1.87 -10.72 -12.37
CA LEU A 155 -1.80 -9.86 -11.19
C LEU A 155 -1.85 -8.39 -11.59
N LEU A 156 -2.53 -7.58 -10.78
CA LEU A 156 -2.43 -6.12 -10.78
C LEU A 156 -2.04 -5.66 -9.38
N GLY A 157 -0.86 -5.07 -9.24
CA GLY A 157 -0.38 -4.50 -7.99
C GLY A 157 -0.36 -2.96 -8.03
N GLN A 158 -0.90 -2.33 -7.00
CA GLN A 158 -0.81 -0.88 -6.82
C GLN A 158 0.04 -0.57 -5.61
N SER A 159 1.08 0.32 -5.75
CA SER A 159 1.96 0.69 -4.64
C SER A 159 2.59 -0.56 -4.01
N PHE A 160 2.50 -0.76 -2.70
CA PHE A 160 2.96 -1.98 -2.02
C PHE A 160 2.44 -3.28 -2.68
N GLY A 161 1.25 -3.28 -3.27
CA GLY A 161 0.77 -4.42 -4.05
C GLY A 161 1.67 -4.76 -5.24
N GLY A 162 2.36 -3.78 -5.81
CA GLY A 162 3.38 -3.98 -6.85
C GLY A 162 4.67 -4.59 -6.29
N PHE A 163 5.01 -4.32 -5.01
CA PHE A 163 6.10 -5.01 -4.31
C PHE A 163 5.77 -6.49 -4.17
N CYS A 164 4.53 -6.82 -3.81
CA CYS A 164 4.05 -8.21 -3.80
C CYS A 164 4.11 -8.85 -5.19
N VAL A 165 3.73 -8.13 -6.28
CA VAL A 165 3.87 -8.65 -7.65
C VAL A 165 5.33 -8.93 -7.99
N THR A 166 6.25 -8.05 -7.60
CA THR A 166 7.69 -8.25 -7.85
C THR A 166 8.23 -9.45 -7.06
N ARG A 167 7.80 -9.62 -5.80
CA ARG A 167 8.10 -10.82 -5.01
C ARG A 167 7.54 -12.08 -5.69
N TYR A 168 6.31 -12.02 -6.20
CA TYR A 168 5.68 -13.13 -6.91
C TYR A 168 6.47 -13.53 -8.16
N LEU A 169 6.96 -12.56 -8.92
CA LEU A 169 7.85 -12.81 -10.07
C LEU A 169 9.18 -13.46 -9.66
N SER A 170 9.71 -13.12 -8.48
CA SER A 170 10.91 -13.75 -7.95
C SER A 170 10.71 -15.23 -7.60
N GLU A 171 9.52 -15.64 -7.14
CA GLU A 171 9.32 -16.97 -6.57
C GLU A 171 8.47 -17.89 -7.44
N HIS A 172 7.40 -17.35 -8.03
CA HIS A 172 6.34 -18.13 -8.69
C HIS A 172 5.99 -17.60 -10.10
N ALA A 173 6.96 -17.10 -10.86
CA ALA A 173 6.72 -16.55 -12.20
C ALA A 173 5.97 -17.53 -13.13
N GLN A 174 6.17 -18.85 -12.95
CA GLN A 174 5.51 -19.90 -13.73
C GLN A 174 3.98 -19.96 -13.51
N SER A 175 3.50 -19.43 -12.39
CA SER A 175 2.07 -19.35 -12.03
C SER A 175 1.38 -18.12 -12.61
N LEU A 176 2.11 -17.28 -13.35
CA LEU A 176 1.62 -16.01 -13.86
C LEU A 176 1.38 -16.04 -15.36
N GLU A 177 0.23 -15.51 -15.80
CA GLU A 177 -0.08 -15.25 -17.20
C GLU A 177 0.46 -13.88 -17.63
N SER A 178 0.20 -12.85 -16.83
CA SER A 178 0.71 -11.51 -17.04
C SER A 178 0.71 -10.70 -15.73
N VAL A 179 1.49 -9.62 -15.69
CA VAL A 179 1.56 -8.74 -14.53
C VAL A 179 1.39 -7.28 -14.91
N TYR A 180 0.68 -6.54 -14.07
CA TYR A 180 0.46 -5.10 -14.18
C TYR A 180 0.86 -4.43 -12.87
N ILE A 181 1.67 -3.38 -12.94
CA ILE A 181 2.15 -2.66 -11.75
C ILE A 181 1.87 -1.18 -11.93
N THR A 182 1.34 -0.52 -10.90
CA THR A 182 1.09 0.92 -10.92
C THR A 182 1.72 1.58 -9.71
N GLY A 183 2.74 2.44 -9.92
CA GLY A 183 3.44 3.15 -8.85
C GLY A 183 3.95 2.22 -7.75
N GLY A 184 4.47 1.02 -8.11
CA GLY A 184 4.74 -0.04 -7.14
C GLY A 184 5.94 -0.93 -7.50
N LEU A 185 6.98 -0.39 -8.11
CA LEU A 185 8.25 -1.11 -8.30
C LEU A 185 9.15 -0.85 -7.09
N PRO A 186 9.54 -1.90 -6.31
CA PRO A 186 10.41 -1.73 -5.14
C PRO A 186 11.81 -1.26 -5.54
N ALA A 187 12.56 -0.71 -4.61
CA ALA A 187 13.92 -0.23 -4.81
C ALA A 187 14.96 -1.35 -4.59
N ILE A 188 14.95 -2.38 -5.43
CA ILE A 188 15.83 -3.55 -5.28
C ILE A 188 17.30 -3.13 -5.39
N GLY A 189 18.11 -3.53 -4.40
CA GLY A 189 19.54 -3.22 -4.32
C GLY A 189 19.86 -1.87 -3.68
N HIS A 190 18.87 -1.14 -3.22
CA HIS A 190 19.02 0.10 -2.45
C HIS A 190 18.69 -0.13 -0.98
N SER A 191 19.37 0.61 -0.11
CA SER A 191 19.02 0.66 1.30
C SER A 191 17.73 1.45 1.51
N ILE A 192 17.04 1.18 2.61
CA ILE A 192 15.86 1.96 3.01
C ILE A 192 16.22 3.45 3.22
N ASP A 193 17.44 3.75 3.62
CA ASP A 193 17.96 5.12 3.79
C ASP A 193 18.00 5.87 2.46
N GLU A 194 18.49 5.22 1.40
CA GLU A 194 18.51 5.80 0.04
C GLU A 194 17.07 6.05 -0.46
N VAL A 195 16.15 5.12 -0.21
CA VAL A 195 14.74 5.28 -0.61
C VAL A 195 14.13 6.50 0.07
N TYR A 196 14.28 6.65 1.39
CA TYR A 196 13.73 7.80 2.10
C TYR A 196 14.45 9.11 1.75
N THR A 197 15.75 9.08 1.47
CA THR A 197 16.47 10.26 0.96
C THR A 197 15.84 10.76 -0.35
N LEU A 198 15.59 9.86 -1.30
CA LEU A 198 14.96 10.19 -2.58
C LEU A 198 13.52 10.70 -2.40
N SER A 199 12.74 10.09 -1.51
CA SER A 199 11.37 10.52 -1.26
C SER A 199 11.29 11.89 -0.55
N TYR A 200 12.24 12.21 0.33
CA TYR A 200 12.37 13.56 0.89
C TYR A 200 12.72 14.61 -0.18
N GLU A 201 13.60 14.29 -1.13
CA GLU A 201 13.91 15.16 -2.27
C GLU A 201 12.68 15.41 -3.13
N ALA A 202 11.92 14.34 -3.44
CA ALA A 202 10.67 14.44 -4.18
C ALA A 202 9.64 15.30 -3.45
N MET A 203 9.48 15.11 -2.14
CA MET A 203 8.56 15.89 -1.31
C MET A 203 8.97 17.36 -1.21
N ARG A 204 10.27 17.66 -1.12
CA ARG A 204 10.76 19.04 -1.17
C ARG A 204 10.37 19.71 -2.50
N ALA A 205 10.66 19.07 -3.62
CA ALA A 205 10.29 19.58 -4.93
C ALA A 205 8.76 19.77 -5.07
N LYS A 206 7.99 18.83 -4.55
CA LYS A 206 6.52 18.88 -4.59
C LYS A 206 5.95 19.98 -3.69
N SER A 207 6.58 20.25 -2.54
CA SER A 207 6.22 21.37 -1.66
C SER A 207 6.44 22.72 -2.37
N GLU A 208 7.56 22.88 -3.07
CA GLU A 208 7.83 24.11 -3.84
C GLU A 208 6.83 24.29 -4.99
N GLU A 209 6.47 23.21 -5.68
CA GLU A 209 5.42 23.25 -6.70
C GLU A 209 4.07 23.67 -6.11
N TYR A 210 3.69 23.11 -4.96
CA TYR A 210 2.47 23.47 -4.25
C TYR A 210 2.43 24.96 -3.91
N TYR A 211 3.49 25.49 -3.29
CA TYR A 211 3.57 26.92 -2.94
C TYR A 211 3.73 27.84 -4.15
N SER A 212 4.28 27.35 -5.26
CA SER A 212 4.26 28.10 -6.51
C SER A 212 2.82 28.33 -7.02
N ARG A 213 1.96 27.35 -6.83
CA ARG A 213 0.53 27.45 -7.18
C ARG A 213 -0.28 28.25 -6.14
N PHE A 214 0.05 28.12 -4.85
CA PHE A 214 -0.65 28.75 -3.73
C PHE A 214 0.31 29.50 -2.80
N PRO A 215 0.88 30.66 -3.24
CA PRO A 215 1.95 31.34 -2.49
C PRO A 215 1.57 31.73 -1.05
N GLN A 216 0.31 32.12 -0.82
CA GLN A 216 -0.19 32.52 0.49
C GLN A 216 -0.24 31.37 1.52
N ASP A 217 -0.20 30.12 1.05
CA ASP A 217 -0.28 28.96 1.94
C ASP A 217 1.03 28.69 2.66
N ARG A 218 2.16 29.21 2.14
CA ARG A 218 3.45 29.11 2.87
C ARG A 218 3.37 29.84 4.21
N ASP A 219 2.82 31.05 4.25
CA ASP A 219 2.62 31.80 5.49
C ASP A 219 1.58 31.18 6.40
N ARG A 220 0.50 30.60 5.83
CA ARG A 220 -0.52 29.88 6.60
C ARG A 220 0.07 28.65 7.26
N MET A 221 0.86 27.87 6.53
CA MET A 221 1.54 26.69 7.04
C MET A 221 2.55 27.04 8.14
N ALA A 222 3.35 28.11 7.95
CA ALA A 222 4.28 28.57 8.97
C ALA A 222 3.57 28.88 10.29
N ARG A 223 2.46 29.64 10.25
CA ARG A 223 1.66 29.94 11.45
C ARG A 223 1.05 28.71 12.10
N LEU A 224 0.62 27.72 11.30
CA LEU A 224 0.09 26.46 11.83
C LEU A 224 1.19 25.61 12.47
N THR A 225 2.39 25.58 11.87
CA THR A 225 3.54 24.87 12.43
C THR A 225 3.97 25.46 13.77
N GLU A 226 3.93 26.80 13.92
CA GLU A 226 4.16 27.46 15.21
C GLU A 226 3.10 27.07 16.25
N LYS A 227 1.81 27.04 15.88
CA LYS A 227 0.73 26.57 16.78
C LYS A 227 0.92 25.12 17.19
N ALA A 228 1.27 24.28 16.23
CA ALA A 228 1.58 22.85 16.47
C ALA A 228 2.74 22.70 17.45
N GLY A 229 3.81 23.49 17.30
CA GLY A 229 4.96 23.50 18.19
C GLY A 229 4.64 23.93 19.62
N ARG A 230 3.57 24.73 19.82
CA ARG A 230 3.07 25.10 21.15
C ARG A 230 2.02 24.11 21.70
N GLY A 231 1.70 23.04 20.97
CA GLY A 231 0.65 22.09 21.36
C GLY A 231 -0.78 22.65 21.26
N GLU A 232 -0.97 23.74 20.51
CA GLU A 232 -2.28 24.42 20.36
C GLU A 232 -3.11 23.87 19.20
N LEU A 233 -2.54 23.00 18.38
CA LEU A 233 -3.23 22.40 17.24
C LEU A 233 -3.76 21.01 17.64
N THR A 234 -5.08 20.83 17.53
CA THR A 234 -5.74 19.57 17.92
C THR A 234 -6.80 19.15 16.91
N THR A 235 -7.00 17.83 16.79
CA THR A 235 -8.16 17.27 16.09
C THR A 235 -9.44 17.43 16.92
N VAL A 236 -10.59 17.11 16.34
CA VAL A 236 -11.88 17.08 17.11
C VAL A 236 -11.88 15.95 18.15
N GLY A 237 -11.10 14.88 17.95
CA GLY A 237 -10.91 13.80 18.92
C GLY A 237 -10.06 14.19 20.13
N GLY A 238 -9.41 15.36 20.07
CA GLY A 238 -8.54 15.86 21.14
C GLY A 238 -7.08 15.46 20.99
N ASP A 239 -6.71 14.75 19.92
CA ASP A 239 -5.30 14.44 19.63
C ASP A 239 -4.53 15.72 19.33
N ILE A 240 -3.35 15.85 19.92
CA ILE A 240 -2.42 16.93 19.60
C ILE A 240 -1.77 16.63 18.26
N VAL A 241 -1.70 17.65 17.41
CA VAL A 241 -1.02 17.57 16.12
C VAL A 241 0.27 18.38 16.21
N GLY A 242 1.39 17.69 16.38
CA GLY A 242 2.71 18.31 16.40
C GLY A 242 3.18 18.76 15.00
N PRO A 243 4.29 19.49 14.92
CA PRO A 243 4.79 20.04 13.65
C PRO A 243 5.02 18.97 12.58
N GLU A 244 5.63 17.84 12.94
CA GLU A 244 5.97 16.79 11.98
C GLU A 244 4.71 16.08 11.48
N ARG A 245 3.74 15.86 12.36
CA ARG A 245 2.46 15.28 11.98
C ARG A 245 1.65 16.23 11.10
N LEU A 246 1.68 17.54 11.36
CA LEU A 246 1.07 18.54 10.47
C LEU A 246 1.71 18.51 9.08
N ARG A 247 3.04 18.45 9.00
CA ARG A 247 3.77 18.44 7.72
C ARG A 247 3.47 17.19 6.88
N SER A 248 3.08 16.08 7.52
CA SER A 248 2.68 14.86 6.83
C SER A 248 1.41 15.02 5.97
N LEU A 249 0.69 16.15 6.05
CA LEU A 249 -0.34 16.55 5.09
C LEU A 249 0.15 16.49 3.63
N GLY A 250 1.46 16.63 3.42
CA GLY A 250 2.07 16.48 2.10
C GLY A 250 1.82 15.13 1.43
N ALA A 251 1.45 14.08 2.16
CA ALA A 251 0.99 12.82 1.58
C ALA A 251 -0.21 13.02 0.63
N LEU A 252 -1.01 14.06 0.81
CA LEU A 252 -2.08 14.41 -0.12
C LEU A 252 -1.55 14.84 -1.49
N LEU A 253 -0.35 15.40 -1.59
CA LEU A 253 0.27 15.83 -2.86
C LEU A 253 0.60 14.65 -3.80
N GLY A 254 0.61 13.43 -3.27
CA GLY A 254 0.69 12.20 -4.05
C GLY A 254 -0.64 11.73 -4.64
N ARG A 255 -1.70 12.52 -4.54
CA ARG A 255 -3.06 12.17 -5.02
C ARG A 255 -3.63 13.26 -5.91
N ALA A 256 -4.44 12.86 -6.87
CA ALA A 256 -5.22 13.78 -7.69
C ALA A 256 -6.08 14.69 -6.81
N GLY A 257 -5.98 16.02 -7.01
CA GLY A 257 -6.70 17.03 -6.23
C GLY A 257 -6.15 17.27 -4.82
N GLY A 258 -5.09 16.58 -4.38
CA GLY A 258 -4.55 16.72 -3.03
C GLY A 258 -4.02 18.13 -2.71
N ALA A 259 -3.44 18.82 -3.70
CA ALA A 259 -3.01 20.21 -3.55
C ALA A 259 -4.20 21.14 -3.24
N ASP A 260 -5.32 20.98 -3.92
CA ASP A 260 -6.55 21.75 -3.65
C ASP A 260 -7.12 21.42 -2.27
N MET A 261 -7.06 20.16 -1.85
CA MET A 261 -7.50 19.75 -0.50
C MET A 261 -6.71 20.46 0.59
N ILE A 262 -5.37 20.51 0.48
CA ILE A 262 -4.52 21.24 1.44
C ILE A 262 -4.86 22.73 1.40
N HIS A 263 -4.98 23.32 0.22
CA HIS A 263 -5.29 24.75 0.05
C HIS A 263 -6.61 25.11 0.78
N TYR A 264 -7.69 24.39 0.50
CA TYR A 264 -8.99 24.67 1.12
C TYR A 264 -9.02 24.35 2.62
N LEU A 265 -8.22 23.42 3.10
CA LEU A 265 -8.03 23.22 4.54
C LEU A 265 -7.37 24.45 5.17
N LEU A 266 -6.29 24.99 4.56
CA LEU A 266 -5.52 26.12 5.08
C LEU A 266 -6.28 27.47 5.00
N GLU A 267 -7.35 27.57 4.20
CA GLU A 267 -8.23 28.75 4.18
C GLU A 267 -9.11 28.89 5.41
N ARG A 268 -9.30 27.80 6.15
CA ARG A 268 -10.23 27.78 7.31
C ARG A 268 -9.57 28.34 8.57
N ASP A 269 -10.40 28.84 9.48
CA ASP A 269 -9.95 29.20 10.82
C ASP A 269 -9.48 27.94 11.58
N PRO A 270 -8.21 27.89 12.03
CA PRO A 270 -7.65 26.74 12.74
C PRO A 270 -8.37 26.38 14.05
N THR A 271 -9.14 27.31 14.63
CA THR A 271 -9.93 27.07 15.86
C THR A 271 -11.31 26.49 15.60
N SER A 272 -11.76 26.54 14.33
CA SER A 272 -13.08 26.06 13.95
C SER A 272 -13.19 24.54 14.06
N TRP A 273 -14.40 24.06 14.38
CA TRP A 273 -14.70 22.63 14.39
C TRP A 273 -14.43 21.98 13.03
N ALA A 274 -14.82 22.66 11.94
CA ALA A 274 -14.64 22.15 10.59
C ALA A 274 -13.16 21.95 10.22
N PHE A 275 -12.29 22.93 10.54
CA PHE A 275 -10.85 22.76 10.32
C PHE A 275 -10.31 21.57 11.10
N ARG A 276 -10.59 21.47 12.39
CA ARG A 276 -10.08 20.42 13.27
C ARG A 276 -10.57 19.02 12.85
N TYR A 277 -11.80 18.93 12.34
CA TYR A 277 -12.33 17.68 11.79
C TYR A 277 -11.61 17.30 10.50
N ASP A 278 -11.57 18.22 9.54
CA ASP A 278 -10.94 17.97 8.24
C ASP A 278 -9.44 17.73 8.36
N LEU A 279 -8.73 18.42 9.28
CA LEU A 279 -7.34 18.14 9.59
C LEU A 279 -7.18 16.68 9.99
N GLY A 280 -7.99 16.17 10.93
CA GLY A 280 -7.92 14.77 11.35
C GLY A 280 -8.20 13.77 10.22
N GLN A 281 -9.05 14.14 9.23
CA GLN A 281 -9.33 13.30 8.06
C GLN A 281 -8.21 13.37 7.01
N CYS A 282 -7.45 14.45 6.96
CA CYS A 282 -6.39 14.67 5.98
C CYS A 282 -5.04 14.08 6.41
N LEU A 283 -4.82 13.88 7.72
CA LEU A 283 -3.57 13.32 8.23
C LEU A 283 -3.44 11.85 7.81
N PRO A 284 -2.28 11.43 7.26
CA PRO A 284 -1.99 10.01 7.01
C PRO A 284 -1.70 9.28 8.34
N PHE A 285 -1.59 7.96 8.27
CA PHE A 285 -1.13 7.13 9.38
C PHE A 285 -1.97 7.26 10.65
N GLY A 286 -3.19 6.83 10.59
CA GLY A 286 -4.07 6.84 11.75
C GLY A 286 -5.44 6.29 11.43
N GLY A 287 -6.36 6.49 12.34
CA GLY A 287 -7.76 6.16 12.14
C GLY A 287 -7.99 4.68 11.88
N ARG A 288 -8.54 4.37 10.71
CA ARG A 288 -9.02 3.04 10.39
C ARG A 288 -7.93 1.98 10.14
N PHE A 289 -6.73 2.39 9.76
CA PHE A 289 -5.66 1.48 9.32
C PHE A 289 -4.37 1.67 10.14
N PRO A 290 -4.36 1.31 11.44
CA PRO A 290 -3.16 1.48 12.27
C PRO A 290 -1.95 0.69 11.72
N LEU A 291 -2.18 -0.47 11.11
CA LEU A 291 -1.13 -1.27 10.48
C LEU A 291 -0.38 -0.49 9.40
N TYR A 292 -1.04 0.44 8.70
CA TYR A 292 -0.37 1.26 7.70
C TYR A 292 0.83 2.03 8.27
N ALA A 293 0.71 2.56 9.49
CA ALA A 293 1.84 3.17 10.18
C ALA A 293 2.82 2.12 10.74
N VAL A 294 2.30 1.07 11.37
CA VAL A 294 3.08 0.11 12.16
C VAL A 294 4.04 -0.71 11.32
N ILE A 295 3.60 -1.16 10.13
CA ILE A 295 4.41 -1.99 9.24
C ILE A 295 4.88 -1.26 7.98
N HIS A 296 4.76 0.08 7.94
CA HIS A 296 5.10 0.86 6.75
C HIS A 296 6.57 0.71 6.34
N GLU A 297 7.49 0.95 7.27
CA GLU A 297 8.91 0.82 6.94
C GLU A 297 9.32 -0.60 6.57
N SER A 298 8.69 -1.62 7.17
CA SER A 298 9.02 -3.02 6.91
C SER A 298 8.72 -3.45 5.45
N CYS A 299 7.84 -2.74 4.74
CA CYS A 299 7.57 -3.04 3.34
C CYS A 299 8.74 -2.68 2.40
N TRP A 300 9.60 -1.74 2.81
CA TRP A 300 10.80 -1.33 2.09
C TRP A 300 12.04 -2.15 2.44
N ALA A 301 12.02 -2.87 3.57
CA ALA A 301 13.17 -3.64 4.03
C ALA A 301 13.43 -4.84 3.11
N ASP A 302 14.54 -4.80 2.39
CA ASP A 302 15.09 -5.92 1.59
C ASP A 302 16.43 -6.31 2.22
N ALA A 303 16.39 -7.02 3.33
CA ALA A 303 17.43 -7.30 4.32
C ALA A 303 17.70 -6.13 5.32
N GLY A 304 18.19 -6.48 6.50
CA GLY A 304 18.61 -5.54 7.55
C GLY A 304 17.47 -4.95 8.38
N THR A 305 17.81 -4.00 9.25
CA THR A 305 16.85 -3.29 10.11
C THR A 305 16.33 -2.02 9.46
N THR A 306 15.17 -1.54 9.88
CA THR A 306 14.65 -0.23 9.41
C THR A 306 15.09 0.92 10.29
N ASP A 307 15.15 0.70 11.61
CA ASP A 307 15.68 1.65 12.60
C ASP A 307 15.09 3.06 12.47
N TRP A 308 13.77 3.16 12.23
CA TRP A 308 13.10 4.43 11.97
C TRP A 308 13.79 5.25 10.87
N ALA A 309 14.01 4.64 9.72
CA ALA A 309 14.79 5.20 8.63
C ALA A 309 14.28 6.56 8.17
N ALA A 310 12.97 6.72 8.00
CA ALA A 310 12.38 8.00 7.61
C ALA A 310 12.71 9.13 8.59
N GLN A 311 12.77 8.83 9.89
CA GLN A 311 13.16 9.81 10.90
C GLN A 311 14.67 10.05 10.90
N ARG A 312 15.48 9.00 10.75
CA ARG A 312 16.94 9.04 10.85
C ARG A 312 17.59 9.80 9.69
N VAL A 313 17.10 9.63 8.47
CA VAL A 313 17.70 10.24 7.27
C VAL A 313 17.09 11.59 6.89
N ARG A 314 16.23 12.16 7.71
CA ARG A 314 15.56 13.42 7.42
C ARG A 314 16.58 14.53 7.13
N PRO A 315 16.51 15.19 5.95
CA PRO A 315 17.45 16.24 5.60
C PRO A 315 17.29 17.49 6.47
N THR A 316 18.40 18.15 6.81
CA THR A 316 18.43 19.36 7.68
C THR A 316 17.60 20.53 7.11
N ILE A 317 17.42 20.60 5.79
CA ILE A 317 16.57 21.62 5.17
C ILE A 317 15.14 21.61 5.71
N PHE A 318 14.65 20.44 6.17
CA PHE A 318 13.35 20.33 6.82
C PHE A 318 13.33 20.88 8.25
N ASP A 319 14.48 21.10 8.88
CA ASP A 319 14.60 21.86 10.13
C ASP A 319 14.65 23.36 9.89
N GLU A 320 15.32 23.77 8.80
CA GLU A 320 15.51 25.17 8.40
C GLU A 320 14.21 25.79 7.87
N ASP A 321 13.44 25.04 7.07
CA ASP A 321 12.14 25.49 6.55
C ASP A 321 10.97 24.66 7.14
N PRO A 322 10.26 25.22 8.13
CA PRO A 322 9.14 24.56 8.78
C PRO A 322 7.90 24.41 7.90
N THR A 323 7.91 24.97 6.69
CA THR A 323 6.78 24.87 5.75
C THR A 323 6.89 23.70 4.78
N LEU A 324 8.07 23.10 4.64
CA LEU A 324 8.25 21.93 3.78
C LEU A 324 7.39 20.76 4.27
N LEU A 325 6.61 20.21 3.36
CA LEU A 325 5.70 19.10 3.62
C LEU A 325 6.43 17.76 3.50
N THR A 326 5.96 16.76 4.24
CA THR A 326 6.43 15.38 4.18
C THR A 326 5.33 14.46 3.69
N GLY A 327 5.70 13.30 3.14
CA GLY A 327 4.77 12.28 2.64
C GLY A 327 4.62 11.09 3.60
N GLU A 328 4.85 9.90 3.07
CA GLU A 328 4.80 8.63 3.83
C GLU A 328 6.06 8.40 4.68
N HIS A 329 6.48 9.44 5.41
CA HIS A 329 7.63 9.42 6.31
C HIS A 329 7.15 9.17 7.73
N VAL A 330 6.96 7.90 8.09
CA VAL A 330 6.51 7.50 9.43
C VAL A 330 7.54 7.90 10.47
N ARG A 331 7.08 8.49 11.56
CA ARG A 331 7.95 8.97 12.65
C ARG A 331 7.43 8.49 13.99
N ARG A 332 8.35 8.27 14.90
CA ARG A 332 8.03 7.78 16.23
C ARG A 332 7.09 8.71 17.00
N GLU A 333 7.21 10.03 16.77
CA GLU A 333 6.35 11.04 17.39
C GLU A 333 4.87 10.87 17.03
N PHE A 334 4.55 10.38 15.82
CA PHE A 334 3.17 10.19 15.39
C PHE A 334 2.40 9.23 16.31
N PHE A 335 3.10 8.23 16.83
CA PHE A 335 2.51 7.27 17.76
C PHE A 335 2.20 7.90 19.12
N ALA A 336 2.95 8.89 19.58
CA ALA A 336 2.65 9.61 20.82
C ALA A 336 1.46 10.59 20.65
N GLU A 337 1.29 11.13 19.46
CA GLU A 337 0.32 12.19 19.16
C GLU A 337 -1.07 11.68 18.75
N ASP A 338 -1.17 10.44 18.28
CA ASP A 338 -2.43 9.83 17.81
C ASP A 338 -2.93 8.77 18.80
N ALA A 339 -4.16 8.95 19.28
CA ALA A 339 -4.75 8.03 20.25
C ALA A 339 -4.91 6.60 19.71
N GLY A 340 -5.14 6.45 18.40
CA GLY A 340 -5.24 5.14 17.74
C GLY A 340 -3.90 4.45 17.54
N LEU A 341 -2.80 5.21 17.52
CA LEU A 341 -1.45 4.68 17.31
C LEU A 341 -0.66 4.51 18.60
N ARG A 342 -1.00 5.26 19.67
CA ARG A 342 -0.19 5.34 20.89
C ARG A 342 0.16 3.98 21.49
N SER A 343 -0.78 3.08 21.53
CA SER A 343 -0.59 1.73 22.07
C SER A 343 0.27 0.81 21.18
N TRP A 344 0.53 1.21 19.92
CA TRP A 344 1.35 0.46 18.98
C TRP A 344 2.85 0.81 19.06
N LEU A 345 3.24 1.86 19.79
CA LEU A 345 4.60 2.36 19.77
C LEU A 345 5.64 1.28 20.12
N GLU A 346 5.41 0.51 21.21
CA GLU A 346 6.33 -0.56 21.62
C GLU A 346 6.44 -1.67 20.56
N VAL A 347 5.33 -2.04 19.94
CA VAL A 347 5.32 -3.02 18.84
C VAL A 347 6.15 -2.51 17.66
N THR A 348 5.99 -1.23 17.31
CA THR A 348 6.71 -0.63 16.18
C THR A 348 8.19 -0.43 16.47
N ASP A 349 8.56 -0.09 17.70
CA ASP A 349 9.97 -0.04 18.14
C ASP A 349 10.66 -1.42 17.98
N ILE A 350 9.96 -2.51 18.33
CA ILE A 350 10.47 -3.88 18.14
C ILE A 350 10.62 -4.21 16.65
N LEU A 351 9.65 -3.83 15.81
CA LEU A 351 9.72 -4.06 14.35
C LEU A 351 10.83 -3.25 13.70
N ALA A 352 11.07 -2.03 14.15
CA ALA A 352 12.16 -1.19 13.66
C ALA A 352 13.54 -1.82 13.89
N ALA A 353 13.71 -2.50 15.03
CA ALA A 353 14.93 -3.21 15.38
C ALA A 353 15.02 -4.65 14.82
N HIS A 354 13.97 -5.12 14.14
CA HIS A 354 13.95 -6.48 13.60
C HIS A 354 14.87 -6.61 12.39
N GLU A 355 15.66 -7.69 12.35
CA GLU A 355 16.47 -8.06 11.19
C GLU A 355 15.58 -8.72 10.13
N TRP A 356 15.21 -7.95 9.11
CA TRP A 356 14.37 -8.42 8.03
C TRP A 356 15.17 -9.28 7.03
N PRO A 357 14.63 -10.42 6.57
CA PRO A 357 15.25 -11.17 5.49
C PRO A 357 15.09 -10.46 4.14
N ALA A 358 15.96 -10.79 3.19
CA ALA A 358 15.82 -10.34 1.79
C ALA A 358 14.48 -10.80 1.20
N LEU A 359 13.86 -9.93 0.42
CA LEU A 359 12.56 -10.20 -0.24
C LEU A 359 12.72 -10.63 -1.69
N TYR A 360 13.72 -10.11 -2.39
CA TYR A 360 13.79 -10.26 -3.83
C TYR A 360 15.05 -11.04 -4.24
N GLU A 361 14.89 -11.82 -5.32
CA GLU A 361 15.98 -12.58 -5.91
C GLU A 361 16.27 -12.04 -7.32
N PRO A 362 17.22 -11.09 -7.48
CA PRO A 362 17.48 -10.43 -8.75
C PRO A 362 17.82 -11.39 -9.89
N ALA A 363 18.47 -12.52 -9.59
CA ALA A 363 18.81 -13.53 -10.59
C ALA A 363 17.55 -14.18 -11.18
N ARG A 364 16.57 -14.48 -10.35
CA ARG A 364 15.28 -15.03 -10.77
C ARG A 364 14.45 -14.00 -11.56
N LEU A 365 14.44 -12.74 -11.14
CA LEU A 365 13.78 -11.66 -11.88
C LEU A 365 14.34 -11.53 -13.30
N ARG A 366 15.69 -11.61 -13.47
CA ARG A 366 16.32 -11.56 -14.78
C ARG A 366 16.00 -12.77 -15.66
N SER A 367 15.60 -13.88 -15.09
CA SER A 367 15.25 -15.09 -15.82
C SER A 367 13.77 -15.20 -16.17
N THR A 368 12.91 -14.35 -15.61
CA THR A 368 11.48 -14.40 -15.88
C THR A 368 11.15 -13.93 -17.30
N THR A 369 10.22 -14.64 -17.94
CA THR A 369 9.68 -14.29 -19.26
C THR A 369 8.21 -13.88 -19.18
N THR A 370 7.66 -13.77 -17.98
CA THR A 370 6.26 -13.36 -17.78
C THR A 370 6.02 -12.00 -18.40
N PRO A 371 5.07 -11.86 -19.35
CA PRO A 371 4.76 -10.58 -19.94
C PRO A 371 4.13 -9.65 -18.92
N GLY A 372 4.47 -8.37 -18.98
CA GLY A 372 3.94 -7.40 -18.05
C GLY A 372 4.11 -5.96 -18.49
N ALA A 373 3.46 -5.06 -17.75
CA ALA A 373 3.69 -3.64 -17.91
C ALA A 373 3.58 -2.90 -16.57
N ALA A 374 4.37 -1.83 -16.44
CA ALA A 374 4.37 -0.97 -15.26
C ALA A 374 4.14 0.50 -15.64
N ALA A 375 3.23 1.16 -14.93
CA ALA A 375 3.13 2.61 -14.91
C ALA A 375 4.08 3.15 -13.84
N VAL A 376 5.04 3.96 -14.28
CA VAL A 376 5.98 4.68 -13.41
C VAL A 376 5.60 6.15 -13.46
N TYR A 377 5.20 6.72 -12.33
CA TYR A 377 4.79 8.12 -12.27
C TYR A 377 6.03 8.99 -12.07
N ALA A 378 6.27 9.90 -13.02
CA ALA A 378 7.50 10.69 -13.09
C ALA A 378 7.71 11.62 -11.87
N ARG A 379 6.64 11.93 -11.15
CA ARG A 379 6.62 12.86 -10.01
C ARG A 379 6.07 12.19 -8.75
N ASP A 380 6.20 10.87 -8.67
CA ASP A 380 5.77 10.08 -7.52
C ASP A 380 6.58 10.49 -6.28
N VAL A 381 5.86 10.84 -5.22
CA VAL A 381 6.45 11.26 -3.93
C VAL A 381 6.62 10.11 -2.94
N PHE A 382 6.16 8.91 -3.30
CA PHE A 382 6.21 7.72 -2.45
C PHE A 382 7.18 6.67 -3.01
N VAL A 383 7.04 6.34 -4.29
CA VAL A 383 7.85 5.31 -4.95
C VAL A 383 8.74 5.99 -6.00
N PRO A 384 10.04 6.23 -5.71
CA PRO A 384 10.91 7.01 -6.58
C PRO A 384 11.04 6.42 -7.98
N MET A 385 10.89 7.27 -9.02
CA MET A 385 10.98 6.87 -10.42
C MET A 385 12.33 6.22 -10.74
N THR A 386 13.43 6.74 -10.22
CA THR A 386 14.78 6.26 -10.52
C THR A 386 14.94 4.79 -10.13
N THR A 387 14.66 4.45 -8.87
CA THR A 387 14.77 3.08 -8.38
C THR A 387 13.72 2.15 -9.03
N SER A 388 12.54 2.69 -9.36
CA SER A 388 11.52 1.95 -10.10
C SER A 388 12.01 1.51 -11.48
N LEU A 389 12.71 2.39 -12.22
CA LEU A 389 13.25 2.05 -13.54
C LEU A 389 14.41 1.07 -13.45
N GLU A 390 15.24 1.16 -12.42
CA GLU A 390 16.32 0.19 -12.16
C GLU A 390 15.74 -1.20 -11.88
N THR A 391 14.70 -1.31 -11.05
CA THR A 391 14.01 -2.57 -10.81
C THR A 391 13.32 -3.10 -12.05
N ALA A 392 12.65 -2.24 -12.84
CA ALA A 392 12.07 -2.65 -14.12
C ALA A 392 13.09 -3.26 -15.08
N ALA A 393 14.30 -2.71 -15.11
CA ALA A 393 15.39 -3.22 -15.94
C ALA A 393 15.86 -4.64 -15.55
N LEU A 394 15.55 -5.10 -14.32
CA LEU A 394 15.80 -6.49 -13.89
C LEU A 394 14.80 -7.49 -14.48
N ILE A 395 13.67 -7.04 -15.06
CA ILE A 395 12.54 -7.88 -15.46
C ILE A 395 12.36 -7.78 -16.98
N PRO A 396 12.97 -8.69 -17.79
CA PRO A 396 12.99 -8.58 -19.25
C PRO A 396 11.60 -8.54 -19.92
N GLY A 397 10.61 -9.20 -19.29
CA GLY A 397 9.20 -9.23 -19.77
C GLY A 397 8.39 -7.99 -19.44
N LEU A 398 8.91 -7.06 -18.63
CA LEU A 398 8.17 -5.90 -18.14
C LEU A 398 8.38 -4.66 -19.03
N ARG A 399 7.32 -4.14 -19.61
CA ARG A 399 7.32 -2.88 -20.36
C ARG A 399 6.98 -1.72 -19.45
N THR A 400 7.76 -0.65 -19.44
CA THR A 400 7.51 0.54 -18.61
C THR A 400 6.83 1.64 -19.41
N TRP A 401 5.83 2.25 -18.78
CA TRP A 401 5.21 3.49 -19.23
C TRP A 401 5.47 4.59 -18.19
N ILE A 402 6.36 5.53 -18.54
CA ILE A 402 6.65 6.69 -17.70
C ILE A 402 5.62 7.79 -18.06
N THR A 403 4.94 8.32 -17.05
CA THR A 403 3.94 9.37 -17.26
C THR A 403 3.96 10.40 -16.15
N SER A 404 3.73 11.67 -16.52
CA SER A 404 3.50 12.79 -15.60
C SER A 404 2.04 13.24 -15.55
N GLU A 405 1.13 12.50 -16.20
CA GLU A 405 -0.30 12.84 -16.23
C GLU A 405 -1.02 12.56 -14.90
N TYR A 406 -0.42 11.69 -14.08
CA TYR A 406 -1.03 11.23 -12.82
C TYR A 406 -0.05 11.37 -11.66
N GLU A 407 -0.61 11.51 -10.49
CA GLU A 407 0.08 11.30 -9.23
C GLU A 407 0.10 9.78 -8.91
N HIS A 408 0.54 9.40 -7.71
CA HIS A 408 0.65 8.01 -7.29
C HIS A 408 -0.67 7.20 -7.39
N ASP A 409 -1.81 7.87 -7.28
CA ASP A 409 -3.15 7.26 -7.36
C ASP A 409 -3.67 7.07 -8.81
N GLY A 410 -2.82 7.19 -9.82
CA GLY A 410 -3.20 7.18 -11.23
C GLY A 410 -4.06 5.98 -11.67
N SER A 411 -3.87 4.80 -11.06
CA SER A 411 -4.73 3.63 -11.32
C SER A 411 -6.21 3.93 -11.05
N ARG A 412 -6.51 4.67 -10.00
CA ARG A 412 -7.87 5.05 -9.58
C ARG A 412 -8.32 6.34 -10.28
N ALA A 413 -7.47 7.37 -10.28
CA ALA A 413 -7.79 8.67 -10.85
C ALA A 413 -8.07 8.63 -12.37
N SER A 414 -7.50 7.66 -13.08
CA SER A 414 -7.66 7.53 -14.53
C SER A 414 -8.98 6.93 -15.01
N GLY A 415 -9.81 6.40 -14.10
CA GLY A 415 -11.07 5.72 -14.47
C GLY A 415 -10.87 4.48 -15.35
N GLY A 416 -9.70 3.81 -15.24
CA GLY A 416 -9.36 2.59 -16.00
C GLY A 416 -8.37 2.80 -17.15
N ARG A 417 -8.08 4.04 -17.57
CA ARG A 417 -7.13 4.31 -18.67
C ARG A 417 -5.73 3.74 -18.40
N VAL A 418 -5.25 3.83 -17.15
CA VAL A 418 -3.96 3.25 -16.77
C VAL A 418 -3.96 1.73 -16.98
N PHE A 419 -4.97 1.02 -16.48
CA PHE A 419 -5.06 -0.43 -16.67
C PHE A 419 -5.09 -0.81 -18.15
N ASN A 420 -5.95 -0.17 -18.94
CA ASN A 420 -6.04 -0.46 -20.37
C ASN A 420 -4.70 -0.22 -21.08
N ARG A 421 -4.01 0.87 -20.77
CA ARG A 421 -2.66 1.15 -21.31
C ARG A 421 -1.66 0.06 -20.97
N LEU A 422 -1.62 -0.39 -19.70
CA LEU A 422 -0.72 -1.46 -19.28
C LEU A 422 -1.04 -2.79 -19.95
N ARG A 423 -2.32 -3.12 -20.08
CA ARG A 423 -2.75 -4.31 -20.78
C ARG A 423 -2.32 -4.28 -22.26
N ASP A 424 -2.53 -3.19 -22.95
CA ASP A 424 -2.16 -3.05 -24.36
C ASP A 424 -0.64 -3.13 -24.56
N LEU A 425 0.15 -2.60 -23.63
CA LEU A 425 1.60 -2.79 -23.59
C LEU A 425 1.96 -4.25 -23.37
N ALA A 426 1.43 -4.89 -22.33
CA ALA A 426 1.78 -6.26 -21.97
C ALA A 426 1.40 -7.27 -23.07
N THR A 427 0.27 -7.07 -23.73
CA THR A 427 -0.18 -7.92 -24.86
C THR A 427 0.53 -7.60 -26.18
N GLY A 428 1.27 -6.50 -26.28
CA GLY A 428 1.90 -6.05 -27.53
C GLY A 428 0.95 -5.41 -28.52
N ALA A 429 -0.28 -5.07 -28.11
CA ALA A 429 -1.22 -4.31 -28.93
C ALA A 429 -0.67 -2.91 -29.29
N ILE A 430 0.16 -2.37 -28.39
CA ILE A 430 0.94 -1.16 -28.61
C ILE A 430 2.41 -1.41 -28.23
N ALA A 431 3.33 -0.72 -28.90
CA ALA A 431 4.77 -0.90 -28.68
C ALA A 431 5.34 0.01 -27.56
N ARG A 432 4.73 1.17 -27.33
CA ARG A 432 5.21 2.21 -26.37
C ARG A 432 4.04 3.00 -25.79
#